data_ba438c577edcd853c770b770968be675
#
_entry.id   ba438c577edcd853c770b770968be675
#
_cell.length_a   1.000
_cell.length_b   1.000
_cell.length_c   1.000
_cell.angle_alpha   90.00
_cell.angle_beta   90.00
_cell.angle_gamma   90.00
#
_symmetry.space_group_name_H-M   'P 1'
#
loop_
_entity.id
_entity.type
_entity.pdbx_description
1 polymer ?
#
loop_
_entity_poly.entity_id
_entity_poly.type
_entity_poly.pdbx_seq_one_letter_code
_entity_poly.pdbx_strand_id
1 'polypeptide(L)'
;VACDALARYKRMQGYDVMFLTGTDEHGQKIQDKAAAKGVTPKEYVDAIVATVKDLWKTMDVSYDRFIRTTDDYHVKSVQKIFTKLHDQGDIYKSTYKGMYCKPCESFWTEAQLKDGKCPDCGGPVYEAEEEAYFFKTSKYADRLLKYYDEHPDFIQPATRKNEMIAFIKQGLQDTCVSRTSVS
;
A
#
# COMPACT_ATOMS: atom_id res chain seq x y z
N VAL A 1 -9.56 0.75 16.99
CA VAL A 1 -10.07 1.44 18.21
C VAL A 1 -10.08 2.93 18.01
N ALA A 2 -8.93 3.60 17.75
CA ALA A 2 -8.90 5.06 17.59
C ALA A 2 -9.84 5.58 16.49
N CYS A 3 -9.79 4.97 15.30
CA CYS A 3 -10.70 5.32 14.20
C CYS A 3 -12.17 5.06 14.55
N ASP A 4 -12.46 4.00 15.31
CA ASP A 4 -13.81 3.70 15.78
C ASP A 4 -14.34 4.77 16.75
N ALA A 5 -13.52 5.21 17.69
CA ALA A 5 -13.89 6.30 18.59
C ALA A 5 -14.21 7.58 17.80
N LEU A 6 -13.40 7.92 16.80
CA LEU A 6 -13.64 9.07 15.93
C LEU A 6 -14.93 8.90 15.08
N ALA A 7 -15.16 7.72 14.53
CA ALA A 7 -16.37 7.42 13.76
C ALA A 7 -17.64 7.58 14.63
N ARG A 8 -17.63 7.01 15.84
CA ARG A 8 -18.71 7.16 16.82
C ARG A 8 -18.93 8.62 17.20
N TYR A 9 -17.87 9.36 17.48
CA TYR A 9 -17.95 10.78 17.81
C TYR A 9 -18.57 11.60 16.67
N LYS A 10 -18.15 11.34 15.43
CA LYS A 10 -18.70 12.04 14.25
C LYS A 10 -20.17 11.70 14.01
N ARG A 11 -20.57 10.43 14.20
CA ARG A 11 -22.00 10.03 14.15
C ARG A 11 -22.84 10.75 15.22
N MET A 12 -22.31 10.88 16.44
CA MET A 12 -22.96 11.66 17.52
C MET A 12 -23.14 13.14 17.15
N GLN A 13 -22.26 13.70 16.33
CA GLN A 13 -22.38 15.05 15.79
C GLN A 13 -23.33 15.18 14.58
N GLY A 14 -23.97 14.08 14.14
CA GLY A 14 -24.90 14.08 13.02
C GLY A 14 -24.24 13.95 11.64
N TYR A 15 -22.96 13.62 11.56
CA TYR A 15 -22.30 13.35 10.28
C TYR A 15 -22.73 11.99 9.72
N ASP A 16 -22.86 11.93 8.39
CA ASP A 16 -22.92 10.66 7.67
C ASP A 16 -21.49 10.06 7.61
N VAL A 17 -21.30 8.92 8.28
CA VAL A 17 -19.96 8.33 8.47
C VAL A 17 -19.91 6.92 7.92
N MET A 18 -19.06 6.70 6.94
CA MET A 18 -18.63 5.37 6.47
C MET A 18 -17.32 4.99 7.16
N PHE A 19 -17.34 4.01 8.06
CA PHE A 19 -16.14 3.47 8.67
C PHE A 19 -15.76 2.14 8.01
N LEU A 20 -14.69 2.17 7.22
CA LEU A 20 -14.14 1.01 6.53
C LEU A 20 -12.96 0.46 7.31
N THR A 21 -12.94 -0.86 7.50
CA THR A 21 -11.78 -1.63 7.95
C THR A 21 -11.56 -2.83 7.02
N GLY A 22 -10.48 -3.57 7.19
CA GLY A 22 -10.22 -4.73 6.36
C GLY A 22 -8.83 -5.31 6.53
N THR A 23 -8.48 -6.22 5.61
CA THR A 23 -7.21 -6.94 5.58
C THR A 23 -6.52 -6.77 4.24
N ASP A 24 -5.19 -6.59 4.28
CA ASP A 24 -4.31 -6.73 3.13
C ASP A 24 -3.79 -8.17 3.10
N GLU A 25 -4.13 -8.91 2.03
CA GLU A 25 -4.05 -10.37 2.00
C GLU A 25 -3.08 -10.92 0.95
N HIS A 26 -2.32 -10.05 0.31
CA HIS A 26 -1.31 -10.45 -0.67
C HIS A 26 0.11 -10.38 -0.07
N GLY A 27 1.07 -11.00 -0.75
CA GLY A 27 2.49 -10.92 -0.43
C GLY A 27 3.15 -12.25 -0.12
N GLN A 28 4.46 -12.29 -0.33
CA GLN A 28 5.29 -13.49 -0.16
C GLN A 28 5.21 -14.07 1.27
N LYS A 29 5.03 -13.21 2.28
CA LYS A 29 4.88 -13.64 3.67
C LYS A 29 3.64 -14.52 3.89
N ILE A 30 2.55 -14.21 3.19
CA ILE A 30 1.31 -15.00 3.27
C ILE A 30 1.54 -16.37 2.65
N GLN A 31 2.16 -16.40 1.47
CA GLN A 31 2.49 -17.66 0.78
C GLN A 31 3.40 -18.56 1.62
N ASP A 32 4.50 -18.00 2.17
CA ASP A 32 5.45 -18.75 3.00
C ASP A 32 4.77 -19.33 4.26
N LYS A 33 3.92 -18.54 4.91
CA LYS A 33 3.20 -19.01 6.12
C LYS A 33 2.12 -20.04 5.81
N ALA A 34 1.43 -19.90 4.68
CA ALA A 34 0.46 -20.87 4.22
C ALA A 34 1.15 -22.20 3.88
N ALA A 35 2.26 -22.15 3.12
CA ALA A 35 3.05 -23.33 2.78
C ALA A 35 3.60 -24.03 4.03
N ALA A 36 4.10 -23.29 5.02
CA ALA A 36 4.57 -23.85 6.29
C ALA A 36 3.47 -24.57 7.10
N LYS A 37 2.19 -24.21 6.87
CA LYS A 37 1.02 -24.85 7.48
C LYS A 37 0.39 -25.93 6.59
N GLY A 38 0.87 -26.13 5.37
CA GLY A 38 0.32 -27.08 4.41
C GLY A 38 -1.09 -26.71 3.91
N VAL A 39 -1.42 -25.42 3.87
CA VAL A 39 -2.72 -24.92 3.40
C VAL A 39 -2.52 -23.94 2.25
N THR A 40 -3.59 -23.64 1.52
CA THR A 40 -3.55 -22.59 0.48
C THR A 40 -3.44 -21.20 1.11
N PRO A 41 -2.88 -20.20 0.40
CA PRO A 41 -2.87 -18.80 0.85
C PRO A 41 -4.26 -18.30 1.23
N LYS A 42 -5.29 -18.67 0.45
CA LYS A 42 -6.68 -18.28 0.73
C LYS A 42 -7.19 -18.86 2.04
N GLU A 43 -7.04 -20.16 2.28
CA GLU A 43 -7.43 -20.81 3.54
C GLU A 43 -6.70 -20.19 4.75
N TYR A 44 -5.41 -19.85 4.56
CA TYR A 44 -4.63 -19.21 5.60
C TYR A 44 -5.18 -17.83 5.98
N VAL A 45 -5.47 -16.96 4.99
CA VAL A 45 -6.02 -15.62 5.27
C VAL A 45 -7.47 -15.69 5.74
N ASP A 46 -8.28 -16.64 5.27
CA ASP A 46 -9.66 -16.84 5.74
C ASP A 46 -9.70 -17.11 7.25
N ALA A 47 -8.80 -17.96 7.76
CA ALA A 47 -8.68 -18.23 9.19
C ALA A 47 -8.26 -16.98 10.00
N ILE A 48 -7.33 -16.18 9.47
CA ILE A 48 -6.91 -14.92 10.11
C ILE A 48 -8.06 -13.92 10.13
N VAL A 49 -8.76 -13.74 9.01
CA VAL A 49 -9.90 -12.81 8.92
C VAL A 49 -10.99 -13.17 9.91
N ALA A 50 -11.28 -14.46 10.10
CA ALA A 50 -12.23 -14.92 11.13
C ALA A 50 -11.79 -14.43 12.53
N THR A 51 -10.53 -14.65 12.89
CA THR A 51 -9.98 -14.20 14.18
C THR A 51 -10.05 -12.67 14.33
N VAL A 52 -9.73 -11.92 13.28
CA VAL A 52 -9.81 -10.44 13.29
C VAL A 52 -11.26 -9.97 13.50
N LYS A 53 -12.23 -10.58 12.81
CA LYS A 53 -13.65 -10.24 12.97
C LYS A 53 -14.17 -10.56 14.38
N ASP A 54 -13.75 -11.68 14.96
CA ASP A 54 -14.11 -12.02 16.34
C ASP A 54 -13.51 -11.03 17.33
N LEU A 55 -12.26 -10.59 17.11
CA LEU A 55 -11.63 -9.54 17.91
C LEU A 55 -12.41 -8.21 17.80
N TRP A 56 -12.76 -7.78 16.57
CA TRP A 56 -13.55 -6.56 16.38
C TRP A 56 -14.93 -6.66 17.05
N LYS A 57 -15.57 -7.82 17.02
CA LYS A 57 -16.82 -8.07 17.73
C LYS A 57 -16.64 -7.96 19.25
N THR A 58 -15.58 -8.55 19.79
CA THR A 58 -15.27 -8.49 21.23
C THR A 58 -15.00 -7.05 21.69
N MET A 59 -14.37 -6.24 20.83
CA MET A 59 -14.06 -4.85 21.10
C MET A 59 -15.20 -3.88 20.72
N ASP A 60 -16.33 -4.40 20.29
CA ASP A 60 -17.49 -3.62 19.83
C ASP A 60 -17.14 -2.55 18.78
N VAL A 61 -16.28 -2.89 17.80
CA VAL A 61 -15.87 -1.98 16.74
C VAL A 61 -17.02 -1.76 15.75
N SER A 62 -17.42 -0.52 15.55
CA SER A 62 -18.61 -0.13 14.78
C SER A 62 -18.34 0.11 13.29
N TYR A 63 -17.54 -0.72 12.65
CA TYR A 63 -17.27 -0.59 11.21
C TYR A 63 -18.52 -0.90 10.37
N ASP A 64 -18.69 -0.16 9.27
CA ASP A 64 -19.79 -0.35 8.32
C ASP A 64 -19.45 -1.42 7.28
N ARG A 65 -18.19 -1.49 6.86
CA ARG A 65 -17.72 -2.47 5.89
C ARG A 65 -16.36 -3.04 6.27
N PHE A 66 -16.21 -4.33 6.00
CA PHE A 66 -14.94 -5.04 6.09
C PHE A 66 -14.51 -5.42 4.66
N ILE A 67 -13.43 -4.82 4.17
CA ILE A 67 -12.89 -5.08 2.85
C ILE A 67 -11.73 -6.06 2.93
N ARG A 68 -11.66 -6.98 1.98
CA ARG A 68 -10.51 -7.86 1.77
C ARG A 68 -9.91 -7.56 0.42
N THR A 69 -8.59 -7.47 0.31
CA THR A 69 -7.94 -7.23 -0.98
C THR A 69 -8.09 -8.40 -1.95
N THR A 70 -8.49 -9.58 -1.44
CA THR A 70 -8.84 -10.77 -2.22
C THR A 70 -10.31 -10.83 -2.66
N ASP A 71 -11.17 -9.91 -2.24
CA ASP A 71 -12.57 -9.88 -2.68
C ASP A 71 -12.69 -9.54 -4.17
N ASP A 72 -13.55 -10.25 -4.89
CA ASP A 72 -13.76 -10.08 -6.34
C ASP A 72 -14.08 -8.64 -6.73
N TYR A 73 -14.91 -7.95 -5.94
CA TYR A 73 -15.27 -6.57 -6.24
C TYR A 73 -14.08 -5.61 -6.08
N HIS A 74 -13.16 -5.90 -5.12
CA HIS A 74 -11.92 -5.15 -4.95
C HIS A 74 -11.00 -5.39 -6.15
N VAL A 75 -10.75 -6.64 -6.50
CA VAL A 75 -9.94 -7.03 -7.65
C VAL A 75 -10.43 -6.36 -8.94
N LYS A 76 -11.74 -6.43 -9.22
CA LYS A 76 -12.35 -5.78 -10.39
C LYS A 76 -12.17 -4.26 -10.38
N SER A 77 -12.28 -3.63 -9.22
CA SER A 77 -12.09 -2.18 -9.07
C SER A 77 -10.64 -1.77 -9.33
N VAL A 78 -9.67 -2.53 -8.79
CA VAL A 78 -8.24 -2.32 -9.02
C VAL A 78 -7.90 -2.51 -10.50
N GLN A 79 -8.37 -3.59 -11.12
CA GLN A 79 -8.16 -3.85 -12.55
C GLN A 79 -8.70 -2.71 -13.42
N LYS A 80 -9.89 -2.20 -13.12
CA LYS A 80 -10.49 -1.07 -13.86
C LYS A 80 -9.65 0.20 -13.77
N ILE A 81 -9.15 0.53 -12.57
CA ILE A 81 -8.30 1.72 -12.37
C ILE A 81 -6.96 1.52 -13.06
N PHE A 82 -6.34 0.35 -12.89
CA PHE A 82 -5.05 0.01 -13.52
C PHE A 82 -5.14 0.11 -15.04
N THR A 83 -6.14 -0.52 -15.67
CA THR A 83 -6.36 -0.47 -17.12
C THR A 83 -6.53 0.97 -17.59
N LYS A 84 -7.34 1.77 -16.89
CA LYS A 84 -7.52 3.18 -17.23
C LYS A 84 -6.21 3.96 -17.24
N LEU A 85 -5.37 3.78 -16.21
CA LEU A 85 -4.07 4.47 -16.12
C LEU A 85 -3.08 3.95 -17.16
N HIS A 86 -3.11 2.65 -17.47
CA HIS A 86 -2.31 2.05 -18.52
C HIS A 86 -2.70 2.61 -19.90
N ASP A 87 -3.99 2.67 -20.23
CA ASP A 87 -4.49 3.18 -21.51
C ASP A 87 -4.22 4.69 -21.68
N GLN A 88 -4.13 5.43 -20.58
CA GLN A 88 -3.71 6.84 -20.57
C GLN A 88 -2.19 7.01 -20.72
N GLY A 89 -1.43 5.91 -20.72
CA GLY A 89 0.04 5.94 -20.78
C GLY A 89 0.72 6.40 -19.50
N ASP A 90 0.00 6.39 -18.39
CA ASP A 90 0.53 6.71 -17.05
C ASP A 90 1.14 5.49 -16.36
N ILE A 91 0.82 4.29 -16.83
CA ILE A 91 1.47 3.04 -16.43
C ILE A 91 2.16 2.44 -17.65
N TYR A 92 3.38 1.97 -17.46
CA TYR A 92 4.18 1.31 -18.51
C TYR A 92 4.94 0.11 -17.94
N LYS A 93 5.28 -0.83 -18.80
CA LYS A 93 6.07 -2.02 -18.45
C LYS A 93 7.56 -1.72 -18.59
N SER A 94 8.34 -2.11 -17.60
CA SER A 94 9.80 -2.00 -17.60
C SER A 94 10.42 -3.09 -16.74
N THR A 95 11.74 -3.19 -16.78
CA THR A 95 12.50 -4.11 -15.92
C THR A 95 13.02 -3.36 -14.71
N TYR A 96 12.79 -3.89 -13.53
CA TYR A 96 13.36 -3.38 -12.30
C TYR A 96 14.51 -4.28 -11.84
N LYS A 97 15.66 -3.65 -11.56
CA LYS A 97 16.82 -4.30 -10.95
C LYS A 97 17.13 -3.63 -9.63
N GLY A 98 17.37 -4.41 -8.60
CA GLY A 98 17.76 -3.88 -7.31
C GLY A 98 17.98 -4.95 -6.26
N MET A 99 18.37 -4.51 -5.07
CA MET A 99 18.59 -5.37 -3.91
C MET A 99 17.26 -5.58 -3.18
N TYR A 100 16.69 -6.77 -3.30
CA TYR A 100 15.40 -7.11 -2.72
C TYR A 100 15.52 -7.65 -1.30
N CYS A 101 14.75 -7.08 -0.39
CA CYS A 101 14.59 -7.56 0.97
C CYS A 101 13.25 -8.31 1.11
N LYS A 102 13.31 -9.65 1.26
CA LYS A 102 12.12 -10.49 1.38
C LYS A 102 11.27 -10.17 2.62
N PRO A 103 11.83 -9.94 3.83
CA PRO A 103 11.04 -9.58 5.00
C PRO A 103 10.28 -8.25 4.90
N CYS A 104 10.86 -7.26 4.22
CA CYS A 104 10.24 -5.93 4.04
C CYS A 104 9.46 -5.81 2.73
N GLU A 105 9.60 -6.81 1.83
CA GLU A 105 9.01 -6.80 0.47
C GLU A 105 9.39 -5.53 -0.31
N SER A 106 10.62 -5.04 -0.11
CA SER A 106 11.12 -3.77 -0.63
C SER A 106 12.39 -3.95 -1.42
N PHE A 107 12.51 -3.17 -2.49
CA PHE A 107 13.75 -3.04 -3.25
C PHE A 107 14.54 -1.83 -2.77
N TRP A 108 15.85 -1.96 -2.82
CA TRP A 108 16.81 -0.94 -2.44
C TRP A 108 17.86 -0.81 -3.53
N THR A 109 18.39 0.39 -3.72
CA THR A 109 19.63 0.57 -4.46
C THR A 109 20.81 0.17 -3.55
N GLU A 110 21.93 -0.20 -4.13
CA GLU A 110 23.15 -0.52 -3.35
C GLU A 110 23.54 0.63 -2.40
N ALA A 111 23.40 1.87 -2.85
CA ALA A 111 23.71 3.06 -2.07
C ALA A 111 22.78 3.27 -0.84
N GLN A 112 21.61 2.68 -0.83
CA GLN A 112 20.66 2.76 0.28
C GLN A 112 20.88 1.68 1.34
N LEU A 113 21.67 0.66 1.03
CA LEU A 113 21.97 -0.42 1.98
C LEU A 113 22.81 0.09 3.15
N LYS A 114 22.58 -0.46 4.33
CA LYS A 114 23.42 -0.26 5.52
C LYS A 114 24.25 -1.52 5.75
N ASP A 115 25.54 -1.42 5.57
CA ASP A 115 26.48 -2.55 5.68
C ASP A 115 26.06 -3.75 4.81
N GLY A 116 25.60 -3.49 3.57
CA GLY A 116 25.13 -4.52 2.64
C GLY A 116 23.81 -5.19 3.03
N LYS A 117 23.06 -4.60 3.96
CA LYS A 117 21.79 -5.13 4.50
C LYS A 117 20.64 -4.14 4.29
N CYS A 118 19.43 -4.65 4.44
CA CYS A 118 18.22 -3.86 4.37
C CYS A 118 18.23 -2.73 5.43
N PRO A 119 18.03 -1.46 5.04
CA PRO A 119 18.07 -0.33 5.98
C PRO A 119 16.92 -0.34 7.00
N ASP A 120 15.80 -1.01 6.68
CA ASP A 120 14.61 -1.05 7.54
C ASP A 120 14.69 -2.16 8.59
N CYS A 121 15.00 -3.39 8.18
CA CYS A 121 14.94 -4.53 9.10
C CYS A 121 16.32 -5.11 9.45
N GLY A 122 17.40 -4.63 8.81
CA GLY A 122 18.75 -5.19 8.98
C GLY A 122 18.94 -6.61 8.42
N GLY A 123 17.94 -7.13 7.71
CA GLY A 123 17.97 -8.47 7.12
C GLY A 123 18.79 -8.55 5.82
N PRO A 124 19.08 -9.77 5.35
CA PRO A 124 19.81 -9.98 4.10
C PRO A 124 18.99 -9.49 2.91
N VAL A 125 19.68 -8.98 1.91
CA VAL A 125 19.14 -8.61 0.61
C VAL A 125 19.83 -9.43 -0.48
N TYR A 126 19.17 -9.62 -1.60
CA TYR A 126 19.72 -10.29 -2.78
C TYR A 126 19.38 -9.53 -4.05
N GLU A 127 20.25 -9.63 -5.04
CA GLU A 127 19.98 -9.03 -6.34
C GLU A 127 18.77 -9.71 -6.98
N ALA A 128 17.82 -8.91 -7.43
CA ALA A 128 16.64 -9.38 -8.11
C ALA A 128 16.35 -8.50 -9.32
N GLU A 129 15.91 -9.14 -10.39
CA GLU A 129 15.47 -8.49 -11.62
C GLU A 129 14.10 -9.06 -11.98
N GLU A 130 13.13 -8.19 -12.15
CA GLU A 130 11.81 -8.61 -12.59
C GLU A 130 11.19 -7.61 -13.58
N GLU A 131 10.41 -8.11 -14.50
CA GLU A 131 9.53 -7.27 -15.28
C GLU A 131 8.38 -6.76 -14.41
N ALA A 132 8.19 -5.47 -14.39
CA ALA A 132 7.17 -4.84 -13.57
C ALA A 132 6.50 -3.67 -14.30
N TYR A 133 5.32 -3.30 -13.85
CA TYR A 133 4.67 -2.07 -14.27
C TYR A 133 5.06 -0.92 -13.37
N PHE A 134 5.26 0.25 -13.99
CA PHE A 134 5.64 1.49 -13.32
C PHE A 134 4.60 2.56 -13.58
N PHE A 135 4.23 3.28 -12.52
CA PHE A 135 3.41 4.48 -12.61
C PHE A 135 4.31 5.70 -12.77
N LYS A 136 4.04 6.53 -13.78
CA LYS A 136 4.80 7.75 -14.09
C LYS A 136 4.57 8.84 -13.04
N THR A 137 5.01 8.61 -11.82
CA THR A 137 4.89 9.58 -10.72
C THR A 137 5.61 10.89 -11.06
N SER A 138 6.75 10.80 -11.77
CA SER A 138 7.52 11.94 -12.23
C SER A 138 6.71 12.94 -13.07
N LYS A 139 5.78 12.45 -13.90
CA LYS A 139 4.89 13.27 -14.74
C LYS A 139 4.00 14.22 -13.92
N TYR A 140 3.73 13.89 -12.67
CA TYR A 140 2.78 14.60 -11.83
C TYR A 140 3.41 15.64 -10.91
N ALA A 141 4.75 15.74 -10.84
CA ALA A 141 5.47 16.61 -9.91
C ALA A 141 4.99 18.08 -9.94
N ASP A 142 5.03 18.71 -11.11
CA ASP A 142 4.64 20.12 -11.26
C ASP A 142 3.15 20.35 -10.97
N ARG A 143 2.31 19.37 -11.39
CA ARG A 143 0.86 19.44 -11.13
C ARG A 143 0.55 19.32 -9.64
N LEU A 144 1.28 18.49 -8.91
CA LEU A 144 1.14 18.36 -7.46
C LEU A 144 1.57 19.63 -6.74
N LEU A 145 2.74 20.21 -7.12
CA LEU A 145 3.23 21.45 -6.52
C LEU A 145 2.24 22.60 -6.73
N LYS A 146 1.71 22.72 -7.95
CA LYS A 146 0.69 23.74 -8.27
C LYS A 146 -0.58 23.51 -7.44
N TYR A 147 -1.04 22.27 -7.33
CA TYR A 147 -2.24 21.93 -6.55
C TYR A 147 -2.07 22.29 -5.06
N TYR A 148 -0.91 22.04 -4.46
CA TYR A 148 -0.64 22.37 -3.06
C TYR A 148 -0.50 23.88 -2.81
N ASP A 149 -0.14 24.64 -3.84
CA ASP A 149 -0.15 26.10 -3.79
C ASP A 149 -1.57 26.67 -3.84
N GLU A 150 -2.39 26.15 -4.75
CA GLU A 150 -3.79 26.53 -4.94
C GLU A 150 -4.70 26.07 -3.78
N HIS A 151 -4.30 25.00 -3.05
CA HIS A 151 -5.03 24.40 -1.93
C HIS A 151 -4.17 24.32 -0.66
N PRO A 152 -3.93 25.46 0.02
CA PRO A 152 -2.95 25.54 1.11
C PRO A 152 -3.26 24.61 2.31
N ASP A 153 -4.53 24.25 2.51
CA ASP A 153 -4.98 23.41 3.61
C ASP A 153 -5.05 21.90 3.26
N PHE A 154 -4.68 21.53 2.04
CA PHE A 154 -4.77 20.14 1.58
C PHE A 154 -3.85 19.19 2.38
N ILE A 155 -2.67 19.66 2.77
CA ILE A 155 -1.74 18.91 3.63
C ILE A 155 -1.57 19.62 4.96
N GLN A 156 -1.89 18.95 6.04
CA GLN A 156 -1.78 19.44 7.42
C GLN A 156 -0.94 18.44 8.27
N PRO A 157 -0.20 18.91 9.26
CA PRO A 157 0.16 20.31 9.54
C PRO A 157 1.19 20.88 8.56
N ALA A 158 1.49 22.17 8.63
CA ALA A 158 2.40 22.86 7.72
C ALA A 158 3.79 22.20 7.60
N THR A 159 4.30 21.59 8.67
CA THR A 159 5.56 20.85 8.68
C THR A 159 5.53 19.69 7.68
N ARG A 160 4.42 18.95 7.60
CA ARG A 160 4.23 17.85 6.64
C ARG A 160 4.07 18.35 5.20
N LYS A 161 3.38 19.48 5.02
CA LYS A 161 3.31 20.14 3.71
C LYS A 161 4.70 20.51 3.20
N ASN A 162 5.52 21.13 4.03
CA ASN A 162 6.88 21.54 3.66
C ASN A 162 7.77 20.33 3.34
N GLU A 163 7.69 19.25 4.12
CA GLU A 163 8.40 18.00 3.87
C GLU A 163 8.00 17.39 2.52
N MET A 164 6.71 17.33 2.22
CA MET A 164 6.20 16.79 0.96
C MET A 164 6.64 17.64 -0.25
N ILE A 165 6.56 18.97 -0.13
CA ILE A 165 7.02 19.88 -1.19
C ILE A 165 8.52 19.72 -1.42
N ALA A 166 9.32 19.63 -0.35
CA ALA A 166 10.77 19.43 -0.45
C ALA A 166 11.09 18.08 -1.13
N PHE A 167 10.37 17.02 -0.79
CA PHE A 167 10.52 15.71 -1.42
C PHE A 167 10.22 15.76 -2.94
N ILE A 168 9.10 16.38 -3.34
CA ILE A 168 8.73 16.49 -4.75
C ILE A 168 9.78 17.31 -5.53
N LYS A 169 10.30 18.41 -4.95
CA LYS A 169 11.31 19.25 -5.58
C LYS A 169 12.67 18.56 -5.77
N GLN A 170 12.97 17.50 -5.06
CA GLN A 170 14.16 16.68 -5.29
C GLN A 170 14.07 15.83 -6.57
N GLY A 171 12.89 15.76 -7.19
CA GLY A 171 12.59 14.94 -8.37
C GLY A 171 11.93 13.62 -8.01
N LEU A 172 10.67 13.46 -8.43
CA LEU A 172 9.93 12.21 -8.26
C LEU A 172 10.46 11.15 -9.22
N GLN A 173 10.68 9.96 -8.71
CA GLN A 173 10.96 8.77 -9.51
C GLN A 173 9.67 8.01 -9.81
N ASP A 174 9.60 7.34 -10.95
CA ASP A 174 8.48 6.49 -11.30
C ASP A 174 8.38 5.31 -10.33
N THR A 175 7.17 5.00 -9.92
CA THR A 175 6.90 4.04 -8.85
C THR A 175 6.52 2.68 -9.41
N CYS A 176 7.21 1.62 -9.00
CA CYS A 176 6.82 0.25 -9.32
C CYS A 176 5.47 -0.07 -8.66
N VAL A 177 4.49 -0.51 -9.47
CA VAL A 177 3.11 -0.77 -9.04
C VAL A 177 2.66 -2.21 -9.23
N SER A 178 3.55 -3.09 -9.65
CA SER A 178 3.27 -4.53 -9.74
C SER A 178 4.43 -5.37 -9.23
N ARG A 179 4.15 -6.63 -8.96
CA ARG A 179 5.15 -7.66 -8.61
C ARG A 179 4.82 -8.92 -9.43
N THR A 180 5.84 -9.60 -9.95
CA THR A 180 5.67 -10.89 -10.63
C THR A 180 5.72 -12.06 -9.67
N SER A 181 6.36 -11.89 -8.53
CA SER A 181 6.56 -12.94 -7.52
C SER A 181 5.38 -13.12 -6.55
N VAL A 182 4.29 -12.40 -6.75
CA VAL A 182 3.12 -12.40 -5.85
C VAL A 182 1.87 -12.57 -6.70
N SER A 183 1.58 -13.79 -7.03
CA SER A 183 0.30 -14.21 -7.62
C SER A 183 -0.58 -14.87 -6.57
#